data_dff153b3b0f6fa7c4da6898ffb1ccfb9
#
_entry.id   dff153b3b0f6fa7c4da6898ffb1ccfb9
#
_cell.length_a   1.000
_cell.length_b   1.000
_cell.length_c   1.000
_cell.angle_alpha   90.00
_cell.angle_beta   90.00
_cell.angle_gamma   90.00
#
_symmetry.space_group_name_H-M   'P 1'
#
loop_
_entity.id
_entity.type
_entity.pdbx_description
1 polymer ?
#
loop_
_entity_poly.entity_id
_entity_poly.type
_entity_poly.pdbx_seq_one_letter_code
_entity_poly.pdbx_strand_id
1 'polypeptide(L)' 'MTDKKIYEQPSSVTAKDGEVLVDGPDGVDVGLTPEAAEETSQRLLEQSMKARGQRHMKDFPHRAK' A
#
# COMPACT_ATOMS: atom_id res chain seq x y z
N MET A 1 -5.34 20.31 -5.01
CA MET A 1 -5.58 19.34 -4.73
C MET A 1 -5.14 18.31 -5.48
N THR A 2 -4.82 17.35 -5.09
CA THR A 2 -4.29 16.40 -5.87
C THR A 2 -5.28 15.43 -6.19
N ASP A 3 -5.25 14.92 -7.33
CA ASP A 3 -6.15 13.94 -7.75
C ASP A 3 -5.51 12.64 -7.65
N LYS A 4 -5.30 12.15 -6.47
CA LYS A 4 -4.70 10.88 -6.34
C LYS A 4 -5.68 9.82 -6.64
N LYS A 5 -5.30 8.88 -7.44
CA LYS A 5 -6.12 7.76 -7.77
C LYS A 5 -5.98 6.71 -6.70
N ILE A 6 -7.07 6.18 -6.22
CA ILE A 6 -7.05 5.14 -5.19
C ILE A 6 -7.25 3.80 -5.87
N TYR A 7 -6.29 2.90 -5.68
CA TYR A 7 -6.35 1.58 -6.28
C TYR A 7 -6.90 0.59 -5.28
N GLU A 8 -7.85 -0.19 -5.71
CA GLU A 8 -8.49 -1.16 -4.84
C GLU A 8 -7.95 -2.56 -5.06
N GLN A 9 -7.22 -2.77 -6.13
CA GLN A 9 -6.68 -4.08 -6.42
C GLN A 9 -5.24 -4.15 -6.02
N PRO A 10 -4.79 -5.28 -5.50
CA PRO A 10 -3.41 -5.40 -5.08
C PRO A 10 -2.46 -5.43 -6.27
N SER A 11 -1.24 -5.02 -6.04
CA SER A 11 -0.20 -5.10 -7.03
C SER A 11 0.38 -6.50 -7.05
N SER A 12 0.91 -6.88 -8.18
CA SER A 12 1.65 -8.12 -8.28
C SER A 12 3.07 -7.88 -7.86
N VAL A 13 3.65 -8.79 -7.13
CA VAL A 13 5.02 -8.66 -6.67
C VAL A 13 5.79 -9.91 -7.05
N THR A 14 6.92 -9.74 -7.71
CA THR A 14 7.71 -10.84 -8.23
C THR A 14 9.19 -10.61 -7.98
N ALA A 15 9.92 -11.67 -7.72
CA ALA A 15 11.37 -11.58 -7.59
C ALA A 15 11.99 -11.98 -8.92
N LYS A 16 12.93 -11.19 -9.38
CA LYS A 16 13.61 -11.49 -10.61
C LYS A 16 15.03 -10.93 -10.60
N ASP A 17 16.00 -11.76 -10.86
CA ASP A 17 17.40 -11.32 -10.95
C ASP A 17 17.86 -10.53 -9.74
N GLY A 18 17.47 -10.97 -8.56
CA GLY A 18 17.92 -10.33 -7.33
C GLY A 18 17.20 -9.03 -7.01
N GLU A 19 16.10 -8.75 -7.71
CA GLU A 19 15.32 -7.56 -7.47
C GLU A 19 13.88 -7.93 -7.22
N VAL A 20 13.17 -7.06 -6.54
CA VAL A 20 11.73 -7.25 -6.32
C VAL A 20 10.99 -6.28 -7.22
N LEU A 21 10.14 -6.81 -8.07
CA LEU A 21 9.39 -6.00 -9.01
C LEU A 21 7.95 -5.89 -8.56
N VAL A 22 7.46 -4.68 -8.50
CA VAL A 22 6.08 -4.41 -8.12
C VAL A 22 5.36 -3.93 -9.36
N ASP A 23 4.34 -4.69 -9.78
CA ASP A 23 3.62 -4.38 -10.99
C ASP A 23 2.17 -4.20 -10.58
N GLY A 24 1.70 -3.02 -10.61
CA GLY A 24 0.36 -2.72 -10.15
C GLY A 24 -0.54 -2.27 -11.24
N PRO A 25 -1.77 -1.92 -10.89
CA PRO A 25 -2.72 -1.46 -11.87
C PRO A 25 -2.30 -0.11 -12.45
N ASP A 26 -2.77 0.17 -13.62
CA ASP A 26 -2.53 1.45 -14.26
C ASP A 26 -1.06 1.74 -14.45
N GLY A 27 -0.27 0.76 -14.73
CA GLY A 27 1.11 0.98 -15.09
C GLY A 27 2.06 1.23 -13.95
N VAL A 28 1.66 0.96 -12.73
CA VAL A 28 2.60 1.05 -11.63
C VAL A 28 3.66 -0.02 -11.82
N ASP A 29 4.92 0.38 -11.88
CA ASP A 29 5.99 -0.52 -12.22
C ASP A 29 7.25 -0.05 -11.50
N VAL A 30 7.60 -0.71 -10.43
CA VAL A 30 8.70 -0.29 -9.58
C VAL A 30 9.59 -1.47 -9.27
N GLY A 31 10.90 -1.25 -9.36
CA GLY A 31 11.86 -2.26 -8.95
C GLY A 31 12.50 -1.84 -7.65
N LEU A 32 12.67 -2.79 -6.74
CA LEU A 32 13.24 -2.52 -5.43
C LEU A 32 14.33 -3.53 -5.12
N THR A 33 15.32 -3.11 -4.35
CA THR A 33 16.24 -4.07 -3.80
C THR A 33 15.49 -4.91 -2.76
N PRO A 34 15.98 -6.10 -2.44
CA PRO A 34 15.31 -6.91 -1.42
C PRO A 34 15.19 -6.19 -0.09
N GLU A 35 16.22 -5.45 0.30
CA GLU A 35 16.19 -4.72 1.56
C GLU A 35 15.14 -3.62 1.55
N ALA A 36 15.09 -2.88 0.46
CA ALA A 36 14.10 -1.82 0.34
C ALA A 36 12.69 -2.38 0.29
N ALA A 37 12.51 -3.52 -0.37
CA ALA A 37 11.22 -4.15 -0.45
C ALA A 37 10.75 -4.61 0.92
N GLU A 38 11.66 -5.16 1.69
CA GLU A 38 11.32 -5.64 3.02
C GLU A 38 10.88 -4.50 3.90
N GLU A 39 11.63 -3.42 3.90
CA GLU A 39 11.29 -2.27 4.70
C GLU A 39 10.00 -1.61 4.23
N THR A 40 9.83 -1.52 2.93
CA THR A 40 8.61 -0.95 2.37
C THR A 40 7.39 -1.78 2.77
N SER A 41 7.53 -3.09 2.78
CA SER A 41 6.41 -3.95 3.13
C SER A 41 5.99 -3.74 4.58
N GLN A 42 6.96 -3.52 5.47
CA GLN A 42 6.62 -3.25 6.86
C GLN A 42 5.90 -1.93 7.00
N ARG A 43 6.35 -0.91 6.29
CA ARG A 43 5.70 0.39 6.35
C ARG A 43 4.31 0.34 5.76
N LEU A 44 4.16 -0.39 4.66
CA LEU A 44 2.85 -0.54 4.06
C LEU A 44 1.89 -1.25 5.00
N LEU A 45 2.37 -2.29 5.66
CA LEU A 45 1.52 -3.03 6.57
C LEU A 45 1.08 -2.15 7.74
N GLU A 46 2.00 -1.41 8.33
CA GLU A 46 1.68 -0.53 9.44
C GLU A 46 0.66 0.52 9.04
N GLN A 47 0.89 1.15 7.91
CA GLN A 47 0.00 2.21 7.48
C GLN A 47 -1.35 1.66 7.02
N SER A 48 -1.37 0.45 6.48
CA SER A 48 -2.62 -0.14 6.06
C SER A 48 -3.50 -0.47 7.27
N MET A 49 -2.89 -0.92 8.35
CA MET A 49 -3.66 -1.19 9.56
C MET A 49 -4.18 0.10 10.16
N LYS A 50 -3.36 1.15 10.10
CA LYS A 50 -3.77 2.44 10.60
C LYS A 50 -4.92 3.00 9.77
N ALA A 51 -4.81 2.89 8.46
CA ALA A 51 -5.85 3.38 7.56
C ALA A 51 -7.14 2.62 7.74
N ARG A 52 -7.03 1.32 8.00
CA ARG A 52 -8.20 0.51 8.23
C ARG A 52 -8.91 0.94 9.51
N GLY A 53 -8.13 1.26 10.54
CA GLY A 53 -8.71 1.77 11.78
C GLY A 53 -9.40 3.10 11.56
N GLN A 54 -8.79 3.98 10.78
CA GLN A 54 -9.39 5.28 10.50
C GLN A 54 -10.71 5.11 9.75
N ARG A 55 -10.74 4.18 8.80
CA ARG A 55 -11.96 3.94 8.04
C ARG A 55 -13.06 3.39 8.92
N HIS A 56 -12.67 2.51 9.85
CA HIS A 56 -13.63 1.93 10.76
C HIS A 56 -14.22 3.01 11.67
N MET A 57 -13.42 3.90 12.17
CA MET A 57 -13.89 4.98 13.00
C MET A 57 -14.81 5.91 12.25
N LYS A 58 -14.55 6.08 10.98
CA LYS A 58 -15.38 6.93 10.18
C LYS A 58 -16.76 6.35 10.03
N ASP A 59 -16.87 5.03 10.06
CA ASP A 59 -18.14 4.36 9.91
C ASP A 59 -18.97 4.43 11.20
N PHE A 60 -18.38 4.92 12.28
CA PHE A 60 -19.10 5.06 13.54
C PHE A 60 -19.03 6.50 13.98
N PRO A 61 -19.66 7.37 13.27
CA PRO A 61 -19.56 8.80 13.57
C PRO A 61 -20.12 9.17 14.92
N HIS A 62 -21.01 8.38 15.42
CA HIS A 62 -21.55 8.71 16.67
C HIS A 62 -20.57 8.63 17.78
N ARG A 63 -19.45 8.05 17.54
CA ARG A 63 -18.55 7.96 18.51
C ARG A 63 -18.03 9.17 18.87
N ALA A 64 -18.14 9.99 18.27
CA ALA A 64 -17.53 11.10 18.59
C ALA A 64 -17.86 11.68 19.75
N LYS A 65 -17.83 11.77 19.96
CA LYS A 65 -18.00 12.37 20.80
C LYS A 65 -17.82 12.62 21.25
#